data_5ef01dcf2a37810a43405d0cc916ffb4
#
_entry.id   5ef01dcf2a37810a43405d0cc916ffb4
#
_cell.length_a   1.000
_cell.length_b   1.000
_cell.length_c   1.000
_cell.angle_alpha   90.00
_cell.angle_beta   90.00
_cell.angle_gamma   90.00
#
_symmetry.space_group_name_H-M   'P 1'
#
loop_
_entity.id
_entity.type
_entity.pdbx_description
1 polymer ?
#
loop_
_entity_poly.entity_id
_entity_poly.type
_entity_poly.pdbx_seq_one_letter_code
_entity_poly.pdbx_strand_id
1 'polypeptide(L)'
;MRNLRRPDLPGSRTPLTAMSRRLSAIFAVALLCSCGAAFGQAQPVAQPFAEMAAPPVSPPMAALSRARATVEKFFEQAANVVCTENVTQALVGKNGKASYREESVFDYQLQANPNSGSLKLVESRDTRKAAFRDSSRTLLITNGFTSMLLIIHPSYETNYTFEPAGEELIDGVAFAKINFKFVPGASSPAALQLRGKNYPIPLSGTIWIEQQSGAVAKLVATMDSSLSDLGLHGMRSEIHYATVHFHDPDESYWMPVSAIIDVETARQHWRNIHRFTGYKRFRATIQVEDLETKR
;
A
#
# COMPACT_ATOMS: atom_id res chain seq x y z
N MET A 1 -34.46 41.36 3.62
CA MET A 1 -34.89 41.42 5.02
C MET A 1 -35.63 40.17 5.39
N ARG A 2 -35.02 39.29 6.14
CA ARG A 2 -35.60 38.34 7.11
C ARG A 2 -34.47 37.61 7.79
N ASN A 3 -34.24 38.01 9.06
CA ASN A 3 -33.38 37.38 10.02
C ASN A 3 -33.92 35.99 10.37
N LEU A 4 -33.05 34.95 10.42
CA LEU A 4 -33.34 33.73 11.13
C LEU A 4 -32.19 33.41 12.10
N ARG A 5 -32.60 33.32 13.35
CA ARG A 5 -31.85 33.16 14.60
C ARG A 5 -31.15 31.77 14.64
N ARG A 6 -29.97 31.75 15.23
CA ARG A 6 -29.31 30.55 15.74
C ARG A 6 -29.98 30.05 17.01
N PRO A 7 -30.11 28.74 17.25
CA PRO A 7 -30.36 28.21 18.58
C PRO A 7 -29.06 27.89 19.32
N ASP A 8 -29.06 28.25 20.59
CA ASP A 8 -28.01 28.03 21.59
C ASP A 8 -27.88 26.57 21.96
N LEU A 9 -26.65 26.13 22.20
CA LEU A 9 -26.29 24.81 22.77
C LEU A 9 -26.13 24.94 24.29
N PRO A 10 -26.67 24.03 25.10
CA PRO A 10 -26.38 23.96 26.53
C PRO A 10 -25.08 23.20 26.82
N GLY A 11 -24.23 23.80 27.63
CA GLY A 11 -23.06 23.20 28.19
C GLY A 11 -23.37 22.18 29.27
N SER A 12 -22.63 21.07 29.29
CA SER A 12 -22.56 20.18 30.47
C SER A 12 -21.10 20.00 30.89
N ARG A 13 -20.86 20.50 32.09
CA ARG A 13 -19.61 20.32 32.86
C ARG A 13 -19.62 18.93 33.50
N THR A 14 -18.52 18.23 33.40
CA THR A 14 -18.23 17.05 34.23
C THR A 14 -17.21 17.38 35.29
N PRO A 15 -17.35 16.89 36.50
CA PRO A 15 -16.31 17.03 37.55
C PRO A 15 -15.35 15.83 37.55
N LEU A 16 -14.09 16.16 37.79
CA LEU A 16 -13.01 15.28 38.21
C LEU A 16 -13.32 14.68 39.56
N THR A 17 -13.05 13.37 39.70
CA THR A 17 -12.82 12.78 41.01
C THR A 17 -11.58 11.88 40.94
N ALA A 18 -10.55 12.31 41.66
CA ALA A 18 -9.37 11.56 42.00
C ALA A 18 -9.68 10.64 43.17
N MET A 19 -9.16 9.40 43.15
CA MET A 19 -8.96 8.64 44.37
C MET A 19 -7.79 7.68 44.28
N SER A 20 -6.73 8.07 44.89
CA SER A 20 -5.56 7.33 45.30
C SER A 20 -5.93 6.27 46.37
N ARG A 21 -5.35 5.07 46.31
CA ARG A 21 -4.99 4.30 47.52
C ARG A 21 -3.86 3.32 47.24
N ARG A 22 -2.75 3.58 47.93
CA ARG A 22 -1.62 2.71 48.14
C ARG A 22 -2.02 1.60 49.13
N LEU A 23 -1.49 0.40 48.95
CA LEU A 23 -1.31 -0.56 50.02
C LEU A 23 0.07 -1.21 49.87
N SER A 24 0.93 -0.84 50.82
CA SER A 24 2.17 -1.52 51.12
C SER A 24 1.87 -2.72 52.04
N ALA A 25 2.42 -3.88 51.73
CA ALA A 25 2.49 -4.99 52.67
C ALA A 25 3.95 -5.40 52.80
N ILE A 26 4.47 -5.08 53.98
CA ILE A 26 5.78 -5.52 54.51
C ILE A 26 5.56 -6.90 55.13
N PHE A 27 6.32 -7.90 54.73
CA PHE A 27 6.48 -9.14 55.46
C PHE A 27 7.96 -9.34 55.81
N ALA A 28 8.25 -9.19 57.10
CA ALA A 28 9.48 -9.62 57.71
C ALA A 28 9.36 -11.09 58.12
N VAL A 29 10.31 -11.92 57.76
CA VAL A 29 10.43 -13.27 58.31
C VAL A 29 11.86 -13.55 58.76
N ALA A 30 11.90 -14.09 59.93
CA ALA A 30 13.03 -14.31 60.88
C ALA A 30 14.10 -15.28 60.35
N LEU A 31 15.29 -14.98 60.80
CA LEU A 31 16.49 -15.79 60.71
C LEU A 31 16.38 -17.00 61.68
N LEU A 32 16.56 -18.19 61.16
CA LEU A 32 16.87 -19.39 61.97
C LEU A 32 18.13 -20.05 61.37
N CYS A 33 19.20 -19.93 62.15
CA CYS A 33 20.43 -20.72 61.99
C CYS A 33 20.15 -22.18 62.34
N SER A 34 20.48 -23.10 61.49
CA SER A 34 20.76 -24.48 61.84
C SER A 34 21.96 -25.00 61.06
N CYS A 35 23.04 -25.31 61.75
CA CYS A 35 24.19 -26.06 61.29
C CYS A 35 23.78 -27.47 60.90
N GLY A 36 24.14 -27.89 59.68
CA GLY A 36 23.89 -29.24 59.20
C GLY A 36 24.83 -29.60 58.04
N ALA A 37 25.78 -30.47 58.39
CA ALA A 37 26.60 -31.40 57.61
C ALA A 37 26.70 -31.24 56.06
N ALA A 38 27.93 -31.05 55.65
CA ALA A 38 28.36 -31.10 54.23
C ALA A 38 28.17 -32.51 53.66
N PHE A 39 27.15 -32.66 52.79
CA PHE A 39 27.11 -33.68 51.76
C PHE A 39 27.35 -33.00 50.43
N GLY A 40 28.48 -33.31 49.78
CA GLY A 40 28.81 -32.85 48.45
C GLY A 40 27.80 -33.38 47.43
N GLN A 41 26.80 -32.56 47.11
CA GLN A 41 25.96 -32.78 45.92
C GLN A 41 26.66 -32.09 44.74
N ALA A 42 27.06 -32.90 43.78
CA ALA A 42 27.47 -32.43 42.46
C ALA A 42 26.31 -31.62 41.89
N GLN A 43 26.48 -30.30 41.75
CA GLN A 43 25.54 -29.47 41.04
C GLN A 43 25.46 -29.97 39.57
N PRO A 44 24.27 -30.24 39.03
CA PRO A 44 24.16 -30.47 37.59
C PRO A 44 24.59 -29.15 36.91
N VAL A 45 25.66 -29.23 36.14
CA VAL A 45 26.07 -28.17 35.24
C VAL A 45 24.89 -27.92 34.32
N ALA A 46 24.20 -26.77 34.50
CA ALA A 46 23.17 -26.32 33.62
C ALA A 46 23.81 -26.23 32.22
N GLN A 47 23.47 -27.15 31.33
CA GLN A 47 23.83 -27.02 29.93
C GLN A 47 23.23 -25.72 29.42
N PRO A 48 24.01 -24.82 28.82
CA PRO A 48 23.44 -23.65 28.21
C PRO A 48 22.37 -24.15 27.24
N PHE A 49 21.14 -23.63 27.37
CA PHE A 49 20.10 -23.87 26.38
C PHE A 49 20.71 -23.53 25.03
N ALA A 50 20.87 -24.54 24.19
CA ALA A 50 21.29 -24.31 22.83
C ALA A 50 20.26 -23.33 22.25
N GLU A 51 20.73 -22.11 21.97
CA GLU A 51 19.94 -21.11 21.29
C GLU A 51 19.41 -21.76 20.00
N MET A 52 18.13 -22.11 20.01
CA MET A 52 17.50 -22.73 18.84
C MET A 52 17.63 -21.73 17.73
N ALA A 53 18.54 -21.95 16.79
CA ALA A 53 18.66 -21.16 15.58
C ALA A 53 17.27 -21.06 14.94
N ALA A 54 16.83 -19.84 14.67
CA ALA A 54 15.56 -19.62 13.99
C ALA A 54 15.52 -20.49 12.71
N PRO A 55 14.39 -21.13 12.40
CA PRO A 55 14.28 -21.96 11.22
C PRO A 55 14.68 -21.15 9.98
N PRO A 56 15.39 -21.76 9.01
CA PRO A 56 15.83 -21.04 7.82
C PRO A 56 14.62 -20.46 7.08
N VAL A 57 14.69 -19.17 6.76
CA VAL A 57 13.66 -18.49 5.98
C VAL A 57 13.55 -19.14 4.61
N SER A 58 12.35 -19.55 4.20
CA SER A 58 12.14 -20.15 2.89
C SER A 58 12.54 -19.19 1.76
N PRO A 59 13.06 -19.67 0.62
CA PRO A 59 13.47 -18.82 -0.50
C PRO A 59 12.42 -17.80 -0.96
N PRO A 60 11.11 -18.13 -1.06
CA PRO A 60 10.07 -17.17 -1.38
C PRO A 60 9.94 -16.05 -0.33
N MET A 61 10.03 -16.36 0.94
CA MET A 61 9.93 -15.33 2.00
C MET A 61 11.20 -14.47 2.05
N ALA A 62 12.36 -15.02 1.69
CA ALA A 62 13.57 -14.22 1.52
C ALA A 62 13.44 -13.24 0.33
N ALA A 63 12.80 -13.65 -0.76
CA ALA A 63 12.46 -12.74 -1.87
C ALA A 63 11.52 -11.63 -1.43
N LEU A 64 10.48 -11.94 -0.65
CA LEU A 64 9.57 -10.93 -0.07
C LEU A 64 10.33 -9.93 0.81
N SER A 65 11.25 -10.38 1.66
CA SER A 65 12.05 -9.49 2.50
C SER A 65 12.91 -8.53 1.67
N ARG A 66 13.51 -9.00 0.57
CA ARG A 66 14.24 -8.14 -0.38
C ARG A 66 13.33 -7.14 -1.06
N ALA A 67 12.14 -7.60 -1.51
CA ALA A 67 11.15 -6.72 -2.14
C ALA A 67 10.69 -5.60 -1.20
N ARG A 68 10.42 -5.91 0.08
CA ARG A 68 10.06 -4.92 1.10
C ARG A 68 11.12 -3.83 1.25
N ALA A 69 12.38 -4.21 1.41
CA ALA A 69 13.47 -3.25 1.55
C ALA A 69 13.61 -2.34 0.32
N THR A 70 13.41 -2.90 -0.89
CA THR A 70 13.47 -2.12 -2.12
C THR A 70 12.26 -1.21 -2.30
N VAL A 71 11.06 -1.65 -1.92
CA VAL A 71 9.85 -0.82 -1.96
C VAL A 71 9.93 0.31 -0.95
N GLU A 72 10.42 0.08 0.25
CA GLU A 72 10.67 1.13 1.25
C GLU A 72 11.59 2.22 0.69
N LYS A 73 12.75 1.81 0.17
CA LYS A 73 13.70 2.73 -0.47
C LYS A 73 13.08 3.46 -1.66
N PHE A 74 12.27 2.77 -2.47
CA PHE A 74 11.57 3.39 -3.59
C PHE A 74 10.64 4.52 -3.14
N PHE A 75 9.80 4.30 -2.13
CA PHE A 75 8.88 5.33 -1.62
C PHE A 75 9.60 6.52 -0.97
N GLU A 76 10.85 6.33 -0.52
CA GLU A 76 11.67 7.43 -0.01
C GLU A 76 12.32 8.28 -1.12
N GLN A 77 12.63 7.69 -2.26
CA GLN A 77 13.56 8.26 -3.25
C GLN A 77 12.93 8.53 -4.63
N ALA A 78 11.91 7.77 -5.04
CA ALA A 78 11.37 7.81 -6.40
C ALA A 78 10.37 8.95 -6.62
N ALA A 79 10.78 10.18 -6.37
CA ALA A 79 9.97 11.36 -6.63
C ALA A 79 10.30 12.02 -7.99
N ASN A 80 9.40 12.87 -8.46
CA ASN A 80 9.56 13.67 -9.67
C ASN A 80 9.72 12.84 -10.95
N VAL A 81 8.88 11.83 -11.07
CA VAL A 81 8.79 11.00 -12.27
C VAL A 81 7.51 11.33 -13.03
N VAL A 82 7.60 11.44 -14.34
CA VAL A 82 6.48 11.64 -15.26
C VAL A 82 6.55 10.62 -16.39
N CYS A 83 5.38 10.18 -16.87
CA CYS A 83 5.29 9.37 -18.08
C CYS A 83 3.96 9.63 -18.82
N THR A 84 3.83 9.08 -20.01
CA THR A 84 2.57 9.06 -20.74
C THR A 84 1.77 7.82 -20.35
N GLU A 85 0.55 8.02 -19.89
CA GLU A 85 -0.41 6.96 -19.60
C GLU A 85 -1.51 6.95 -20.68
N ASN A 86 -1.65 5.84 -21.39
CA ASN A 86 -2.74 5.60 -22.32
C ASN A 86 -3.77 4.70 -21.65
N VAL A 87 -5.01 5.15 -21.58
CA VAL A 87 -6.11 4.46 -20.92
C VAL A 87 -7.17 4.08 -21.95
N THR A 88 -7.49 2.80 -22.03
CA THR A 88 -8.65 2.29 -22.74
C THR A 88 -9.69 1.84 -21.72
N GLN A 89 -10.88 2.42 -21.75
CA GLN A 89 -12.01 2.02 -20.91
C GLN A 89 -13.05 1.33 -21.77
N ALA A 90 -13.50 0.16 -21.35
CA ALA A 90 -14.48 -0.63 -22.08
C ALA A 90 -15.62 -1.09 -21.17
N LEU A 91 -16.84 -0.97 -21.68
CA LEU A 91 -18.00 -1.64 -21.08
C LEU A 91 -18.10 -3.04 -21.68
N VAL A 92 -17.97 -4.06 -20.82
CA VAL A 92 -17.95 -5.47 -21.24
C VAL A 92 -19.35 -6.06 -21.09
N GLY A 93 -19.87 -6.60 -22.18
CA GLY A 93 -21.16 -7.29 -22.18
C GLY A 93 -21.07 -8.70 -21.61
N LYS A 94 -22.23 -9.33 -21.37
CA LYS A 94 -22.33 -10.71 -20.83
C LYS A 94 -21.61 -11.77 -21.68
N ASN A 95 -21.42 -11.50 -22.96
CA ASN A 95 -20.68 -12.37 -23.89
C ASN A 95 -19.15 -12.12 -23.90
N GLY A 96 -18.64 -11.30 -22.96
CA GLY A 96 -17.23 -10.93 -22.87
C GLY A 96 -16.77 -9.91 -23.93
N LYS A 97 -17.62 -9.47 -24.84
CA LYS A 97 -17.28 -8.48 -25.87
C LYS A 97 -17.49 -7.06 -25.36
N ALA A 98 -16.60 -6.15 -25.76
CA ALA A 98 -16.77 -4.73 -25.47
C ALA A 98 -17.96 -4.17 -26.27
N SER A 99 -18.94 -3.61 -25.57
CA SER A 99 -20.10 -2.92 -26.16
C SER A 99 -19.86 -1.40 -26.32
N TYR A 100 -18.86 -0.88 -25.62
CA TYR A 100 -18.44 0.52 -25.65
C TYR A 100 -16.94 0.60 -25.34
N ARG A 101 -16.24 1.54 -25.95
CA ARG A 101 -14.80 1.75 -25.74
C ARG A 101 -14.47 3.22 -25.87
N GLU A 102 -13.65 3.71 -24.95
CA GLU A 102 -13.06 5.05 -24.99
C GLU A 102 -11.56 5.00 -24.73
N GLU A 103 -10.86 5.99 -25.28
CA GLU A 103 -9.41 6.13 -25.11
C GLU A 103 -9.09 7.54 -24.62
N SER A 104 -8.25 7.61 -23.59
CA SER A 104 -7.74 8.84 -23.01
C SER A 104 -6.24 8.79 -22.88
N VAL A 105 -5.59 9.96 -22.87
CA VAL A 105 -4.15 10.09 -22.66
C VAL A 105 -3.91 11.06 -21.53
N PHE A 106 -3.06 10.67 -20.59
CA PHE A 106 -2.70 11.46 -19.42
C PHE A 106 -1.19 11.62 -19.31
N ASP A 107 -0.77 12.68 -18.65
CA ASP A 107 0.51 12.80 -17.99
C ASP A 107 0.37 12.20 -16.59
N TYR A 108 0.91 11.01 -16.40
CA TYR A 108 1.00 10.37 -15.11
C TYR A 108 2.25 10.86 -14.38
N GLN A 109 2.11 11.21 -13.11
CA GLN A 109 3.16 11.82 -12.32
C GLN A 109 3.27 11.16 -10.96
N LEU A 110 4.52 10.94 -10.52
CA LEU A 110 4.88 10.62 -9.14
C LEU A 110 5.59 11.83 -8.53
N GLN A 111 5.05 12.36 -7.47
CA GLN A 111 5.57 13.55 -6.80
C GLN A 111 5.86 13.28 -5.33
N ALA A 112 6.86 13.97 -4.78
CA ALA A 112 7.08 13.96 -3.35
C ALA A 112 5.94 14.70 -2.64
N ASN A 113 5.39 14.09 -1.58
CA ASN A 113 4.44 14.75 -0.71
C ASN A 113 5.10 15.09 0.63
N PRO A 114 5.50 16.35 0.85
CA PRO A 114 6.18 16.75 2.08
C PRO A 114 5.31 16.62 3.34
N ASN A 115 3.98 16.51 3.17
CA ASN A 115 3.01 16.45 4.27
C ASN A 115 2.62 15.02 4.68
N SER A 116 3.15 13.98 4.05
CA SER A 116 2.68 12.60 4.22
C SER A 116 3.54 11.71 5.11
N GLY A 117 4.36 12.28 5.99
CA GLY A 117 5.18 11.47 6.93
C GLY A 117 6.16 10.54 6.20
N SER A 118 6.09 9.22 6.49
CA SER A 118 6.98 8.21 5.89
C SER A 118 6.64 7.87 4.43
N LEU A 119 5.40 8.08 4.00
CA LEU A 119 4.95 7.77 2.64
C LEU A 119 4.95 9.04 1.80
N LYS A 120 6.11 9.36 1.22
CA LYS A 120 6.37 10.64 0.57
C LYS A 120 5.87 10.75 -0.88
N LEU A 121 5.35 9.67 -1.48
CA LEU A 121 4.93 9.69 -2.88
C LEU A 121 3.42 9.89 -3.03
N VAL A 122 3.04 10.73 -3.97
CA VAL A 122 1.67 10.93 -4.46
C VAL A 122 1.63 10.66 -5.95
N GLU A 123 0.66 9.86 -6.36
CA GLU A 123 0.32 9.66 -7.76
C GLU A 123 -0.73 10.68 -8.18
N SER A 124 -0.47 11.38 -9.27
CA SER A 124 -1.42 12.28 -9.92
C SER A 124 -1.41 12.09 -11.43
N ARG A 125 -2.42 12.63 -12.10
CA ARG A 125 -2.48 12.64 -13.56
C ARG A 125 -3.14 13.90 -14.07
N ASP A 126 -2.56 14.45 -15.14
CA ASP A 126 -3.11 15.57 -15.88
C ASP A 126 -3.61 15.08 -17.24
N THR A 127 -4.78 15.56 -17.66
CA THR A 127 -5.38 15.14 -18.92
C THR A 127 -4.71 15.83 -20.11
N ARG A 128 -4.04 15.06 -20.96
CA ARG A 128 -3.59 15.54 -22.29
C ARG A 128 -4.68 15.49 -23.33
N LYS A 129 -5.41 14.36 -23.37
CA LYS A 129 -6.49 14.12 -24.31
C LYS A 129 -7.60 13.37 -23.61
N ALA A 130 -8.72 14.04 -23.43
CA ALA A 130 -9.94 13.41 -22.93
C ALA A 130 -10.73 12.82 -24.09
N ALA A 131 -11.20 11.59 -23.91
CA ALA A 131 -12.07 10.92 -24.86
C ALA A 131 -13.53 11.37 -24.75
N PHE A 132 -13.86 12.18 -23.72
CA PHE A 132 -15.24 12.50 -23.37
C PHE A 132 -15.96 13.29 -24.47
N ARG A 133 -16.64 12.58 -25.34
CA ARG A 133 -17.66 13.15 -26.21
C ARG A 133 -19.07 13.05 -25.62
N ASP A 134 -19.29 12.14 -24.68
CA ASP A 134 -20.60 11.89 -24.07
C ASP A 134 -20.51 12.00 -22.54
N SER A 135 -20.81 13.19 -22.01
CA SER A 135 -20.84 13.50 -20.58
C SER A 135 -21.96 12.75 -19.82
N SER A 136 -22.83 12.02 -20.52
CA SER A 136 -23.92 11.25 -19.91
C SER A 136 -23.44 9.95 -19.27
N ARG A 137 -22.20 9.48 -19.57
CA ARG A 137 -21.65 8.25 -19.03
C ARG A 137 -20.63 8.55 -17.95
N THR A 138 -20.92 8.08 -16.75
CA THR A 138 -19.96 8.11 -15.64
C THR A 138 -18.95 7.01 -15.86
N LEU A 139 -17.72 7.39 -16.16
CA LEU A 139 -16.60 6.46 -16.27
C LEU A 139 -15.98 6.23 -14.89
N LEU A 140 -15.51 5.01 -14.65
CA LEU A 140 -14.74 4.69 -13.47
C LEU A 140 -13.28 5.05 -13.70
N ILE A 141 -12.78 6.01 -12.95
CA ILE A 141 -11.37 6.39 -12.98
C ILE A 141 -10.60 5.49 -12.00
N THR A 142 -9.59 4.79 -12.51
CA THR A 142 -8.68 3.96 -11.71
C THR A 142 -7.28 4.55 -11.74
N ASN A 143 -6.62 4.62 -10.58
CA ASN A 143 -5.26 5.12 -10.38
C ASN A 143 -4.61 4.40 -9.20
N GLY A 144 -3.40 4.81 -8.81
CA GLY A 144 -2.74 4.23 -7.64
C GLY A 144 -1.96 2.96 -7.95
N PHE A 145 -1.47 2.79 -9.17
CA PHE A 145 -0.77 1.56 -9.58
C PHE A 145 0.60 1.39 -8.92
N THR A 146 1.31 2.49 -8.69
CA THR A 146 2.54 2.49 -7.90
C THR A 146 2.24 2.31 -6.42
N SER A 147 1.17 2.94 -5.94
CA SER A 147 0.73 2.82 -4.53
C SER A 147 0.27 1.41 -4.16
N MET A 148 -0.05 0.53 -5.13
CA MET A 148 -0.32 -0.88 -4.84
C MET A 148 0.89 -1.63 -4.27
N LEU A 149 2.11 -1.16 -4.50
CA LEU A 149 3.33 -1.70 -3.86
C LEU A 149 3.34 -1.48 -2.34
N LEU A 150 2.52 -0.57 -1.81
CA LEU A 150 2.34 -0.37 -0.36
C LEU A 150 1.84 -1.63 0.34
N ILE A 151 1.20 -2.57 -0.35
CA ILE A 151 0.79 -3.87 0.22
C ILE A 151 1.98 -4.59 0.87
N ILE A 152 3.17 -4.49 0.27
CA ILE A 152 4.40 -5.09 0.81
C ILE A 152 5.32 -4.11 1.53
N HIS A 153 4.96 -2.82 1.61
CA HIS A 153 5.74 -1.82 2.33
C HIS A 153 5.74 -2.10 3.83
N PRO A 154 6.85 -1.93 4.56
CA PRO A 154 6.92 -2.19 6.02
C PRO A 154 5.82 -1.49 6.83
N SER A 155 5.41 -0.28 6.46
CA SER A 155 4.32 0.45 7.14
C SER A 155 2.94 -0.21 7.02
N TYR A 156 2.78 -1.18 6.11
CA TYR A 156 1.55 -1.94 5.92
C TYR A 156 1.72 -3.43 6.24
N GLU A 157 2.87 -3.83 6.80
CA GLU A 157 3.20 -5.24 7.05
C GLU A 157 2.15 -5.95 7.92
N THR A 158 1.62 -5.29 8.93
CA THR A 158 0.60 -5.83 9.84
C THR A 158 -0.81 -5.83 9.25
N ASN A 159 -1.00 -5.17 8.10
CA ASN A 159 -2.31 -5.06 7.46
C ASN A 159 -2.62 -6.22 6.51
N TYR A 160 -1.62 -7.07 6.26
CA TYR A 160 -1.72 -8.24 5.39
C TYR A 160 -1.00 -9.44 5.99
N THR A 161 -1.52 -10.64 5.74
CA THR A 161 -0.78 -11.89 5.93
C THR A 161 -0.16 -12.30 4.61
N PHE A 162 1.00 -12.97 4.66
CA PHE A 162 1.75 -13.38 3.47
C PHE A 162 2.10 -14.86 3.56
N GLU A 163 1.81 -15.61 2.49
CA GLU A 163 2.08 -17.04 2.40
C GLU A 163 2.76 -17.41 1.08
N PRO A 164 3.80 -18.26 1.08
CA PRO A 164 4.36 -18.79 -0.16
C PRO A 164 3.29 -19.50 -0.99
N ALA A 165 3.24 -19.20 -2.31
CA ALA A 165 2.32 -19.81 -3.27
C ALA A 165 3.04 -20.58 -4.39
N GLY A 166 4.32 -20.91 -4.18
CA GLY A 166 5.17 -21.61 -5.14
C GLY A 166 6.10 -20.68 -5.91
N GLU A 167 6.61 -21.21 -7.00
CA GLU A 167 7.57 -20.53 -7.88
C GLU A 167 7.09 -20.64 -9.33
N GLU A 168 7.55 -19.71 -10.17
CA GLU A 168 7.23 -19.67 -11.58
C GLU A 168 8.47 -19.23 -12.37
N LEU A 169 8.77 -19.94 -13.46
CA LEU A 169 9.81 -19.54 -14.41
C LEU A 169 9.16 -18.75 -15.53
N ILE A 170 9.57 -17.50 -15.71
CA ILE A 170 9.12 -16.63 -16.79
C ILE A 170 10.37 -16.20 -17.56
N ASP A 171 10.46 -16.55 -18.84
CA ASP A 171 11.61 -16.26 -19.70
C ASP A 171 12.98 -16.65 -19.09
N GLY A 172 13.02 -17.77 -18.35
CA GLY A 172 14.23 -18.27 -17.70
C GLY A 172 14.57 -17.60 -16.36
N VAL A 173 13.79 -16.64 -15.90
CA VAL A 173 13.94 -15.98 -14.60
C VAL A 173 13.00 -16.61 -13.58
N ALA A 174 13.53 -16.92 -12.38
CA ALA A 174 12.76 -17.52 -11.29
C ALA A 174 12.04 -16.46 -10.46
N PHE A 175 10.72 -16.57 -10.36
CA PHE A 175 9.87 -15.73 -9.54
C PHE A 175 9.26 -16.53 -8.38
N ALA A 176 9.35 -15.97 -7.18
CA ALA A 176 8.58 -16.42 -6.03
C ALA A 176 7.16 -15.87 -6.14
N LYS A 177 6.17 -16.73 -5.96
CA LYS A 177 4.76 -16.34 -5.85
C LYS A 177 4.41 -16.24 -4.37
N ILE A 178 3.91 -15.10 -3.95
CA ILE A 178 3.50 -14.84 -2.57
C ILE A 178 2.03 -14.43 -2.58
N ASN A 179 1.19 -15.21 -1.91
CA ASN A 179 -0.17 -14.80 -1.64
C ASN A 179 -0.17 -13.78 -0.51
N PHE A 180 -0.98 -12.74 -0.66
CA PHE A 180 -1.28 -11.81 0.41
C PHE A 180 -2.79 -11.79 0.68
N LYS A 181 -3.16 -11.59 1.93
CA LYS A 181 -4.56 -11.50 2.36
C LYS A 181 -4.74 -10.36 3.34
N PHE A 182 -5.75 -9.54 3.10
CA PHE A 182 -6.08 -8.41 3.95
C PHE A 182 -6.51 -8.87 5.35
N VAL A 183 -6.02 -8.19 6.38
CA VAL A 183 -6.41 -8.41 7.77
C VAL A 183 -7.66 -7.55 8.06
N PRO A 184 -8.79 -8.15 8.43
CA PRO A 184 -10.01 -7.40 8.71
C PRO A 184 -9.81 -6.31 9.76
N GLY A 185 -10.30 -5.12 9.47
CA GLY A 185 -10.17 -3.95 10.34
C GLY A 185 -8.87 -3.15 10.19
N ALA A 186 -7.91 -3.63 9.41
CA ALA A 186 -6.70 -2.88 9.08
C ALA A 186 -6.97 -1.77 8.05
N SER A 187 -5.97 -0.91 7.79
CA SER A 187 -6.06 0.08 6.72
C SER A 187 -5.61 -0.50 5.38
N SER A 188 -6.31 -0.16 4.30
CA SER A 188 -5.97 -0.57 2.94
C SER A 188 -5.34 0.61 2.18
N PRO A 189 -4.28 0.37 1.35
CA PRO A 189 -3.77 1.38 0.44
C PRO A 189 -4.73 1.66 -0.72
N ALA A 190 -5.70 0.76 -0.97
CA ALA A 190 -6.71 0.91 -2.01
C ALA A 190 -8.03 1.44 -1.43
N ALA A 191 -8.65 2.38 -2.12
CA ALA A 191 -9.93 2.93 -1.71
C ALA A 191 -10.82 3.28 -2.92
N LEU A 192 -12.12 3.12 -2.76
CA LEU A 192 -13.12 3.71 -3.63
C LEU A 192 -13.39 5.14 -3.17
N GLN A 193 -13.14 6.14 -4.03
CA GLN A 193 -13.56 7.50 -3.78
C GLN A 193 -14.94 7.73 -4.37
N LEU A 194 -15.90 8.05 -3.51
CA LEU A 194 -17.25 8.36 -3.93
C LEU A 194 -17.77 9.61 -3.20
N ARG A 195 -18.17 10.64 -3.95
CA ARG A 195 -18.69 11.92 -3.43
C ARG A 195 -17.76 12.55 -2.38
N GLY A 196 -16.45 12.54 -2.64
CA GLY A 196 -15.42 13.10 -1.76
C GLY A 196 -15.09 12.28 -0.51
N LYS A 197 -15.68 11.10 -0.35
CA LYS A 197 -15.36 10.15 0.73
C LYS A 197 -14.55 8.98 0.19
N ASN A 198 -13.58 8.52 0.98
CA ASN A 198 -12.78 7.33 0.68
C ASN A 198 -13.34 6.14 1.46
N TYR A 199 -13.57 5.05 0.75
CA TYR A 199 -14.04 3.77 1.29
C TYR A 199 -12.93 2.75 1.06
N PRO A 200 -12.22 2.28 2.10
CA PRO A 200 -11.16 1.30 1.95
C PRO A 200 -11.65 0.03 1.27
N ILE A 201 -10.86 -0.49 0.34
CA ILE A 201 -11.16 -1.74 -0.37
C ILE A 201 -10.23 -2.82 0.20
N PRO A 202 -10.77 -3.84 0.89
CA PRO A 202 -9.97 -4.99 1.31
C PRO A 202 -9.56 -5.80 0.08
N LEU A 203 -8.26 -5.99 -0.11
CA LEU A 203 -7.70 -6.69 -1.26
C LEU A 203 -6.88 -7.89 -0.82
N SER A 204 -7.09 -9.02 -1.47
CA SER A 204 -6.22 -10.20 -1.39
C SER A 204 -5.75 -10.61 -2.78
N GLY A 205 -4.65 -11.32 -2.87
CA GLY A 205 -4.13 -11.71 -4.17
C GLY A 205 -2.77 -12.36 -4.15
N THR A 206 -2.02 -12.18 -5.23
CA THR A 206 -0.69 -12.78 -5.41
C THR A 206 0.28 -11.76 -6.00
N ILE A 207 1.51 -11.80 -5.52
CA ILE A 207 2.63 -10.99 -6.01
C ILE A 207 3.68 -11.94 -6.58
N TRP A 208 4.26 -11.60 -7.73
CA TRP A 208 5.39 -12.27 -8.35
C TRP A 208 6.65 -11.45 -8.11
N ILE A 209 7.60 -12.02 -7.39
CA ILE A 209 8.84 -11.37 -6.97
C ILE A 209 10.01 -12.15 -7.55
N GLU A 210 10.88 -11.50 -8.31
CA GLU A 210 12.12 -12.09 -8.77
C GLU A 210 12.99 -12.52 -7.58
N GLN A 211 13.40 -13.76 -7.56
CA GLN A 211 14.04 -14.33 -6.38
C GLN A 211 15.39 -13.70 -6.04
N GLN A 212 16.16 -13.28 -7.02
CA GLN A 212 17.50 -12.72 -6.81
C GLN A 212 17.46 -11.24 -6.41
N SER A 213 16.79 -10.41 -7.19
CA SER A 213 16.77 -8.95 -7.01
C SER A 213 15.71 -8.48 -6.00
N GLY A 214 14.63 -9.27 -5.80
CA GLY A 214 13.44 -8.84 -5.09
C GLY A 214 12.54 -7.94 -5.93
N ALA A 215 12.77 -7.86 -7.26
CA ALA A 215 11.95 -7.08 -8.17
C ALA A 215 10.51 -7.60 -8.22
N VAL A 216 9.53 -6.70 -8.06
CA VAL A 216 8.13 -7.05 -8.27
C VAL A 216 7.84 -6.98 -9.77
N ALA A 217 7.52 -8.12 -10.38
CA ALA A 217 7.17 -8.17 -11.80
C ALA A 217 5.66 -8.03 -12.04
N LYS A 218 4.86 -8.61 -11.15
CA LYS A 218 3.41 -8.61 -11.29
C LYS A 218 2.71 -8.62 -9.94
N LEU A 219 1.58 -7.94 -9.86
CA LEU A 219 0.67 -7.96 -8.74
C LEU A 219 -0.75 -8.20 -9.25
N VAL A 220 -1.41 -9.21 -8.73
CA VAL A 220 -2.83 -9.47 -8.97
C VAL A 220 -3.57 -9.32 -7.65
N ALA A 221 -4.58 -8.46 -7.62
CA ALA A 221 -5.39 -8.21 -6.44
C ALA A 221 -6.87 -8.33 -6.78
N THR A 222 -7.64 -8.90 -5.86
CA THR A 222 -9.10 -9.04 -5.97
C THR A 222 -9.74 -8.53 -4.67
N MET A 223 -10.86 -7.89 -4.79
CA MET A 223 -11.64 -7.43 -3.66
C MET A 223 -12.19 -8.63 -2.87
N ASP A 224 -11.95 -8.68 -1.56
CA ASP A 224 -12.35 -9.80 -0.70
C ASP A 224 -13.85 -9.88 -0.46
N SER A 225 -14.53 -8.73 -0.43
CA SER A 225 -15.96 -8.63 -0.18
C SER A 225 -16.57 -7.48 -0.97
N SER A 226 -17.81 -7.66 -1.42
CA SER A 226 -18.50 -6.59 -2.16
C SER A 226 -18.84 -5.41 -1.25
N LEU A 227 -18.79 -4.21 -1.85
CA LEU A 227 -19.29 -2.96 -1.27
C LEU A 227 -20.64 -2.65 -1.92
N SER A 228 -21.60 -3.56 -1.81
CA SER A 228 -22.89 -3.52 -2.51
C SER A 228 -23.68 -2.26 -2.21
N ASP A 229 -23.61 -1.74 -0.98
CA ASP A 229 -24.26 -0.49 -0.56
C ASP A 229 -23.71 0.74 -1.34
N LEU A 230 -22.49 0.62 -1.85
CA LEU A 230 -21.85 1.64 -2.70
C LEU A 230 -21.96 1.31 -4.19
N GLY A 231 -22.62 0.18 -4.53
CA GLY A 231 -22.81 -0.29 -5.89
C GLY A 231 -21.60 -1.01 -6.49
N LEU A 232 -20.57 -1.32 -5.71
CA LEU A 232 -19.38 -2.06 -6.14
C LEU A 232 -19.50 -3.53 -5.72
N HIS A 233 -19.64 -4.43 -6.70
CA HIS A 233 -19.84 -5.86 -6.47
C HIS A 233 -18.55 -6.65 -6.52
N GLY A 234 -17.62 -6.27 -7.38
CA GLY A 234 -16.33 -6.92 -7.54
C GLY A 234 -15.30 -5.99 -8.16
N MET A 235 -14.04 -6.21 -7.82
CA MET A 235 -12.89 -5.58 -8.47
C MET A 235 -11.73 -6.56 -8.53
N ARG A 236 -11.11 -6.65 -9.69
CA ARG A 236 -9.85 -7.37 -9.90
C ARG A 236 -8.88 -6.44 -10.61
N SER A 237 -7.68 -6.36 -10.12
CA SER A 237 -6.59 -5.63 -10.77
C SER A 237 -5.43 -6.58 -11.08
N GLU A 238 -4.78 -6.37 -12.22
CA GLU A 238 -3.54 -7.01 -12.60
C GLU A 238 -2.58 -5.94 -13.08
N ILE A 239 -1.46 -5.78 -12.38
CA ILE A 239 -0.48 -4.73 -12.65
C ILE A 239 0.85 -5.40 -12.96
N HIS A 240 1.45 -5.02 -14.07
CA HIS A 240 2.79 -5.44 -14.45
C HIS A 240 3.77 -4.30 -14.23
N TYR A 241 4.91 -4.61 -13.64
CA TYR A 241 6.00 -3.69 -13.38
C TYR A 241 7.22 -4.10 -14.19
N ALA A 242 8.03 -3.13 -14.56
CA ALA A 242 9.35 -3.36 -15.13
C ALA A 242 10.35 -2.37 -14.55
N THR A 243 11.61 -2.72 -14.60
CA THR A 243 12.70 -1.82 -14.26
C THR A 243 12.79 -0.73 -15.31
N VAL A 244 12.69 0.52 -14.88
CA VAL A 244 12.92 1.72 -15.69
C VAL A 244 14.21 2.36 -15.24
N HIS A 245 15.12 2.54 -16.17
CA HIS A 245 16.42 3.12 -15.93
C HIS A 245 16.41 4.62 -16.25
N PHE A 246 16.89 5.43 -15.31
CA PHE A 246 17.03 6.87 -15.43
C PHE A 246 18.51 7.22 -15.46
N HIS A 247 18.92 8.08 -16.39
CA HIS A 247 20.34 8.42 -16.58
C HIS A 247 20.83 9.60 -15.75
N ASP A 248 19.93 10.41 -15.20
CA ASP A 248 20.29 11.58 -14.39
C ASP A 248 19.30 11.78 -13.21
N PRO A 249 19.68 11.36 -12.01
CA PRO A 249 20.81 10.50 -11.65
C PRO A 249 20.67 9.07 -12.21
N ASP A 250 21.78 8.34 -12.25
CA ASP A 250 21.83 6.95 -12.71
C ASP A 250 21.18 6.02 -11.67
N GLU A 251 19.89 5.79 -11.84
CA GLU A 251 19.05 5.03 -10.90
C GLU A 251 18.02 4.21 -11.65
N SER A 252 17.58 3.13 -11.04
CA SER A 252 16.53 2.26 -11.58
C SER A 252 15.41 2.06 -10.58
N TYR A 253 14.17 2.14 -11.06
CA TYR A 253 12.98 1.91 -10.25
C TYR A 253 12.03 0.94 -10.95
N TRP A 254 11.25 0.21 -10.16
CA TRP A 254 10.15 -0.62 -10.69
C TRP A 254 8.93 0.24 -10.89
N MET A 255 8.60 0.45 -12.14
CA MET A 255 7.50 1.29 -12.53
C MET A 255 6.39 0.45 -13.17
N PRO A 256 5.11 0.80 -13.01
CA PRO A 256 4.03 0.13 -13.72
C PRO A 256 4.19 0.33 -15.23
N VAL A 257 4.15 -0.76 -15.99
CA VAL A 257 4.19 -0.71 -17.46
C VAL A 257 2.82 -0.96 -18.07
N SER A 258 1.98 -1.73 -17.38
CA SER A 258 0.57 -1.91 -17.74
C SER A 258 -0.26 -2.28 -16.52
N ALA A 259 -1.55 -1.95 -16.57
CA ALA A 259 -2.52 -2.42 -15.60
C ALA A 259 -3.85 -2.75 -16.30
N ILE A 260 -4.52 -3.80 -15.82
CA ILE A 260 -5.88 -4.18 -16.24
C ILE A 260 -6.73 -4.20 -14.98
N ILE A 261 -7.78 -3.40 -14.97
CA ILE A 261 -8.71 -3.32 -13.86
C ILE A 261 -10.11 -3.70 -14.35
N ASP A 262 -10.62 -4.80 -13.84
CA ASP A 262 -12.01 -5.22 -14.02
C ASP A 262 -12.84 -4.78 -12.81
N VAL A 263 -13.96 -4.12 -13.07
CA VAL A 263 -14.86 -3.62 -12.02
C VAL A 263 -16.28 -4.02 -12.35
N GLU A 264 -16.92 -4.69 -11.40
CA GLU A 264 -18.30 -5.14 -11.49
C GLU A 264 -19.20 -4.33 -10.57
N THR A 265 -20.28 -3.83 -11.15
CA THR A 265 -21.38 -3.20 -10.45
C THR A 265 -22.66 -4.06 -10.65
N ALA A 266 -23.76 -3.73 -10.00
CA ALA A 266 -25.03 -4.42 -10.19
C ALA A 266 -25.51 -4.46 -11.66
N ARG A 267 -25.08 -3.52 -12.50
CA ARG A 267 -25.59 -3.33 -13.87
C ARG A 267 -24.54 -3.39 -14.94
N GLN A 268 -23.26 -3.19 -14.60
CA GLN A 268 -22.19 -2.96 -15.58
C GLN A 268 -20.91 -3.68 -15.17
N HIS A 269 -20.17 -4.14 -16.17
CA HIS A 269 -18.80 -4.61 -16.02
C HIS A 269 -17.89 -3.69 -16.83
N TRP A 270 -17.01 -2.97 -16.15
CA TRP A 270 -16.02 -2.10 -16.76
C TRP A 270 -14.66 -2.76 -16.74
N ARG A 271 -13.94 -2.63 -17.87
CA ARG A 271 -12.52 -2.99 -18.00
C ARG A 271 -11.72 -1.76 -18.37
N ASN A 272 -10.78 -1.39 -17.52
CA ASN A 272 -9.81 -0.33 -17.77
C ASN A 272 -8.46 -0.96 -18.08
N ILE A 273 -7.86 -0.58 -19.20
CA ILE A 273 -6.52 -1.03 -19.59
C ILE A 273 -5.63 0.20 -19.65
N HIS A 274 -4.58 0.19 -18.84
CA HIS A 274 -3.59 1.25 -18.72
C HIS A 274 -2.27 0.80 -19.33
N ARG A 275 -1.58 1.69 -20.06
CA ARG A 275 -0.24 1.47 -20.59
C ARG A 275 0.60 2.70 -20.35
N PHE A 276 1.76 2.49 -19.74
CA PHE A 276 2.68 3.55 -19.32
C PHE A 276 3.92 3.50 -20.21
N THR A 277 4.32 4.65 -20.76
CA THR A 277 5.45 4.76 -21.68
C THR A 277 6.20 6.07 -21.47
N GLY A 278 7.48 6.09 -21.83
CA GLY A 278 8.27 7.32 -21.86
C GLY A 278 8.51 7.94 -20.49
N TYR A 279 8.87 7.11 -19.51
CA TYR A 279 9.26 7.56 -18.17
C TYR A 279 10.43 8.53 -18.23
N LYS A 280 10.31 9.65 -17.49
CA LYS A 280 11.34 10.68 -17.34
C LYS A 280 11.37 11.19 -15.91
N ARG A 281 12.54 11.59 -15.43
CA ARG A 281 12.67 12.41 -14.22
C ARG A 281 12.65 13.88 -14.59
N PHE A 282 12.11 14.69 -13.69
CA PHE A 282 12.20 16.14 -13.79
C PHE A 282 12.74 16.71 -12.48
N ARG A 283 13.52 17.79 -12.59
CA ARG A 283 13.96 18.58 -11.45
C ARG A 283 13.08 19.82 -11.37
N ALA A 284 12.39 20.02 -10.25
CA ALA A 284 11.75 21.29 -9.97
C ALA A 284 12.85 22.27 -9.52
N THR A 285 13.28 23.16 -10.42
CA THR A 285 14.16 24.28 -10.04
C THR A 285 13.25 25.45 -9.67
N ILE A 286 13.16 25.78 -8.39
CA ILE A 286 12.51 27.00 -7.94
C ILE A 286 13.49 28.13 -8.18
N GLN A 287 13.29 28.95 -9.21
CA GLN A 287 13.94 30.26 -9.31
C GLN A 287 13.18 31.20 -8.38
N VAL A 288 13.77 31.55 -7.25
CA VAL A 288 13.33 32.67 -6.42
C VAL A 288 13.78 33.92 -7.13
N GLU A 289 12.91 34.58 -7.89
CA GLU A 289 13.17 35.99 -8.29
C GLU A 289 13.05 36.84 -7.04
N ASP A 290 14.19 37.35 -6.57
CA ASP A 290 14.21 38.42 -5.58
C ASP A 290 13.52 39.63 -6.19
N LEU A 291 12.26 39.88 -5.81
CA LEU A 291 11.60 41.14 -6.07
C LEU A 291 12.33 42.23 -5.24
N GLU A 292 13.38 42.80 -5.80
CA GLU A 292 13.94 44.03 -5.26
C GLU A 292 12.83 45.08 -5.18
N THR A 293 12.43 45.34 -3.98
CA THR A 293 11.51 46.45 -3.65
C THR A 293 12.28 47.74 -3.97
N LYS A 294 12.05 48.32 -5.15
CA LYS A 294 12.44 49.72 -5.41
C LYS A 294 11.69 50.60 -4.43
N ARG A 295 12.47 51.15 -3.51
CA ARG A 295 12.06 52.30 -2.69
C ARG A 295 12.06 53.57 -3.52
#